data_2259c4721dd1703a2db640e00fc583b1
#
_entry.id   2259c4721dd1703a2db640e00fc583b1
#
_cell.length_a   1.000
_cell.length_b   1.000
_cell.length_c   1.000
_cell.angle_alpha   90.00
_cell.angle_beta   90.00
_cell.angle_gamma   90.00
#
_symmetry.space_group_name_H-M   'P 1'
#
loop_
_entity.id
_entity.type
_entity.pdbx_description
1 polymer ?
#
loop_
_entity_poly.entity_id
_entity_poly.type
_entity_poly.pdbx_seq_one_letter_code
_entity_poly.pdbx_strand_id
1 'polypeptide(L)'
;DVYKRQAYYNLAVLYIGQGNLEKAELELKKTIKLKSDFAIAHYNLGFILKDQGRLKEAETYTQKALEVDPQFTDAYLSLSTMQTSDTSQKWHNQLFSESLLKNKNNRELVNIFFARSNIFHRKGKYEESAENLITANNIKLRIHKSEANLLIDKTKKLKISSENYERNNQEFKNYPMSIFIVGLPRCGSTLIESIISLNSKVRDLGEVNILEKSYREYKQSEKKINLSEIYWKKLEITDNKTTTTNKWLFNYQYAGIIAKAIPNAKIIHCYRNPLDNILSTYRAHFATGNNFSSSLVDSAEVYSDQDEIMKTYKKEFKNHIYSLNYDELVTHPSKEIKSLIRWLGWNWNDLYLSPHLNNRKVSTRSNVQVRSPINTKSLGGWKNYKEMLRPAMEIITKKNKYKDLKY
;
A
#
# COMPACT_ATOMS: atom_id res chain seq x y z
N ASP A 1 16.10 -9.43 36.30
CA ASP A 1 15.21 -8.40 35.75
C ASP A 1 14.45 -8.78 34.45
N VAL A 2 14.21 -10.10 34.31
CA VAL A 2 13.53 -10.71 33.14
C VAL A 2 12.10 -10.16 32.98
N TYR A 3 11.35 -10.05 34.08
CA TYR A 3 9.97 -9.54 34.08
C TYR A 3 9.89 -8.07 33.63
N LYS A 4 10.82 -7.23 34.08
CA LYS A 4 10.86 -5.81 33.74
C LYS A 4 11.16 -5.59 32.26
N ARG A 5 12.09 -6.36 31.70
CA ARG A 5 12.38 -6.39 30.27
C ARG A 5 11.16 -6.80 29.43
N GLN A 6 10.49 -7.89 29.83
CA GLN A 6 9.32 -8.39 29.11
C GLN A 6 8.17 -7.37 29.17
N ALA A 7 7.98 -6.69 30.29
CA ALA A 7 6.99 -5.63 30.45
C ALA A 7 7.25 -4.47 29.48
N TYR A 8 8.49 -3.97 29.37
CA TYR A 8 8.84 -2.90 28.43
C TYR A 8 8.65 -3.35 26.98
N TYR A 9 9.04 -4.56 26.64
CA TYR A 9 8.83 -5.10 25.30
C TYR A 9 7.35 -5.20 24.94
N ASN A 10 6.53 -5.77 25.82
CA ASN A 10 5.08 -5.90 25.60
C ASN A 10 4.40 -4.53 25.46
N LEU A 11 4.81 -3.55 26.29
CA LEU A 11 4.32 -2.18 26.20
C LEU A 11 4.70 -1.54 24.86
N ALA A 12 5.91 -1.75 24.39
CA ALA A 12 6.34 -1.28 23.07
C ALA A 12 5.49 -1.88 21.94
N VAL A 13 5.21 -3.19 21.98
CA VAL A 13 4.34 -3.85 20.98
C VAL A 13 2.92 -3.27 21.01
N LEU A 14 2.37 -2.98 22.18
CA LEU A 14 1.07 -2.30 22.31
C LEU A 14 1.11 -0.90 21.68
N TYR A 15 2.15 -0.11 21.93
CA TYR A 15 2.30 1.22 21.33
C TYR A 15 2.47 1.15 19.80
N ILE A 16 3.18 0.15 19.27
CA ILE A 16 3.25 -0.10 17.82
C ILE A 16 1.84 -0.33 17.27
N GLY A 17 1.05 -1.20 17.91
CA GLY A 17 -0.34 -1.47 17.51
C GLY A 17 -1.26 -0.25 17.55
N GLN A 18 -0.99 0.69 18.45
CA GLN A 18 -1.70 1.98 18.57
C GLN A 18 -1.16 3.07 17.61
N GLY A 19 -0.08 2.81 16.87
CA GLY A 19 0.60 3.80 16.02
C GLY A 19 1.39 4.87 16.81
N ASN A 20 1.60 4.69 18.13
CA ASN A 20 2.37 5.60 18.96
C ASN A 20 3.86 5.22 18.93
N LEU A 21 4.50 5.56 17.79
CA LEU A 21 5.87 5.10 17.51
C LEU A 21 6.93 5.72 18.44
N GLU A 22 6.68 6.95 18.94
CA GLU A 22 7.61 7.64 19.86
C GLU A 22 7.69 6.91 21.21
N LYS A 23 6.53 6.53 21.78
CA LYS A 23 6.49 5.73 23.01
C LYS A 23 7.05 4.33 22.80
N ALA A 24 6.73 3.70 21.64
CA ALA A 24 7.29 2.40 21.30
C ALA A 24 8.83 2.43 21.22
N GLU A 25 9.41 3.46 20.61
CA GLU A 25 10.87 3.66 20.54
C GLU A 25 11.50 3.72 21.94
N LEU A 26 10.89 4.51 22.84
CA LEU A 26 11.39 4.66 24.20
C LEU A 26 11.42 3.29 24.94
N GLU A 27 10.33 2.53 24.85
CA GLU A 27 10.22 1.25 25.56
C GLU A 27 11.12 0.16 24.94
N LEU A 28 11.34 0.17 23.63
CA LEU A 28 12.30 -0.72 22.98
C LEU A 28 13.75 -0.40 23.38
N LYS A 29 14.11 0.89 23.48
CA LYS A 29 15.44 1.30 23.97
C LYS A 29 15.68 0.86 25.41
N LYS A 30 14.67 0.95 26.30
CA LYS A 30 14.76 0.41 27.66
C LYS A 30 14.92 -1.12 27.65
N THR A 31 14.19 -1.81 26.78
CA THR A 31 14.30 -3.26 26.61
C THR A 31 15.71 -3.68 26.21
N ILE A 32 16.28 -3.01 25.19
CA ILE A 32 17.66 -3.26 24.70
C ILE A 32 18.71 -2.94 25.77
N LYS A 33 18.49 -1.88 26.56
CA LYS A 33 19.39 -1.55 27.67
C LYS A 33 19.45 -2.63 28.74
N LEU A 34 18.33 -3.31 29.00
CA LEU A 34 18.25 -4.43 29.96
C LEU A 34 18.77 -5.74 29.37
N LYS A 35 18.67 -5.94 28.06
CA LYS A 35 19.16 -7.11 27.34
C LYS A 35 19.60 -6.72 25.95
N SER A 36 20.91 -6.52 25.76
CA SER A 36 21.50 -6.09 24.49
C SER A 36 21.46 -7.17 23.40
N ASP A 37 21.35 -8.44 23.77
CA ASP A 37 21.27 -9.62 22.91
C ASP A 37 19.82 -10.08 22.66
N PHE A 38 18.87 -9.14 22.49
CA PHE A 38 17.46 -9.42 22.22
C PHE A 38 17.10 -9.03 20.79
N ALA A 39 17.32 -9.95 19.83
CA ALA A 39 17.20 -9.74 18.40
C ALA A 39 15.88 -9.08 17.98
N ILE A 40 14.74 -9.59 18.50
CA ILE A 40 13.42 -9.06 18.15
C ILE A 40 13.19 -7.61 18.59
N ALA A 41 13.81 -7.17 19.70
CA ALA A 41 13.72 -5.77 20.13
C ALA A 41 14.51 -4.85 19.19
N HIS A 42 15.71 -5.26 18.77
CA HIS A 42 16.47 -4.54 17.75
C HIS A 42 15.70 -4.47 16.42
N TYR A 43 15.13 -5.56 15.96
CA TYR A 43 14.31 -5.60 14.75
C TYR A 43 13.10 -4.66 14.83
N ASN A 44 12.33 -4.70 15.93
CA ASN A 44 11.17 -3.84 16.11
C ASN A 44 11.56 -2.36 16.19
N LEU A 45 12.70 -2.04 16.79
CA LEU A 45 13.22 -0.67 16.78
C LEU A 45 13.60 -0.24 15.36
N GLY A 46 14.28 -1.09 14.59
CA GLY A 46 14.57 -0.85 13.18
C GLY A 46 13.30 -0.66 12.34
N PHE A 47 12.24 -1.45 12.61
CA PHE A 47 10.96 -1.35 11.93
C PHE A 47 10.29 0.01 12.14
N ILE A 48 10.16 0.48 13.39
CA ILE A 48 9.53 1.78 13.67
C ILE A 48 10.35 2.95 13.16
N LEU A 49 11.68 2.88 13.24
CA LEU A 49 12.58 3.91 12.69
C LEU A 49 12.45 4.03 11.16
N LYS A 50 12.25 2.91 10.47
CA LYS A 50 11.96 2.88 9.05
C LYS A 50 10.63 3.59 8.73
N ASP A 51 9.57 3.34 9.49
CA ASP A 51 8.27 3.99 9.32
C ASP A 51 8.34 5.50 9.63
N GLN A 52 9.22 5.92 10.55
CA GLN A 52 9.54 7.32 10.81
C GLN A 52 10.43 7.96 9.71
N GLY A 53 10.98 7.18 8.77
CA GLY A 53 11.88 7.66 7.72
C GLY A 53 13.35 7.79 8.14
N ARG A 54 13.73 7.36 9.35
CA ARG A 54 15.10 7.34 9.89
C ARG A 54 15.87 6.11 9.37
N LEU A 55 16.06 6.05 8.04
CA LEU A 55 16.49 4.82 7.34
C LEU A 55 17.89 4.32 7.76
N LYS A 56 18.86 5.22 8.02
CA LYS A 56 20.20 4.81 8.46
C LYS A 56 20.18 4.14 9.83
N GLU A 57 19.41 4.69 10.76
CA GLU A 57 19.27 4.10 12.10
C GLU A 57 18.48 2.78 12.03
N ALA A 58 17.43 2.73 11.20
CA ALA A 58 16.67 1.52 10.95
C ALA A 58 17.57 0.38 10.45
N GLU A 59 18.47 0.68 9.52
CA GLU A 59 19.46 -0.28 9.03
C GLU A 59 20.36 -0.78 10.14
N THR A 60 20.95 0.13 10.92
CA THR A 60 21.86 -0.21 12.03
C THR A 60 21.20 -1.16 13.03
N TYR A 61 19.98 -0.86 13.48
CA TYR A 61 19.28 -1.72 14.42
C TYR A 61 18.83 -3.05 13.81
N THR A 62 18.44 -3.07 12.54
CA THR A 62 18.08 -4.32 11.84
C THR A 62 19.32 -5.21 11.63
N GLN A 63 20.49 -4.63 11.36
CA GLN A 63 21.76 -5.37 11.30
C GLN A 63 22.15 -5.95 12.67
N LYS A 64 21.98 -5.20 13.75
CA LYS A 64 22.19 -5.71 15.12
C LYS A 64 21.29 -6.91 15.43
N ALA A 65 20.05 -6.93 14.93
CA ALA A 65 19.21 -8.09 15.09
C ALA A 65 19.81 -9.34 14.45
N LEU A 66 20.46 -9.23 13.28
CA LEU A 66 21.16 -10.35 12.61
C LEU A 66 22.51 -10.72 13.27
N GLU A 67 23.18 -9.76 13.91
CA GLU A 67 24.37 -10.05 14.69
C GLU A 67 24.04 -10.91 15.92
N VAL A 68 22.87 -10.66 16.54
CA VAL A 68 22.36 -11.42 17.69
C VAL A 68 21.78 -12.76 17.25
N ASP A 69 20.95 -12.76 16.20
CA ASP A 69 20.32 -13.96 15.66
C ASP A 69 20.48 -14.02 14.13
N PRO A 70 21.51 -14.69 13.62
CA PRO A 70 21.73 -14.89 12.18
C PRO A 70 20.64 -15.68 11.47
N GLN A 71 19.72 -16.31 12.20
CA GLN A 71 18.60 -17.07 11.64
C GLN A 71 17.30 -16.26 11.53
N PHE A 72 17.30 -14.98 11.96
CA PHE A 72 16.12 -14.12 12.02
C PHE A 72 15.71 -13.58 10.64
N THR A 73 14.84 -14.30 9.94
CA THR A 73 14.51 -14.07 8.53
C THR A 73 13.77 -12.77 8.24
N ASP A 74 12.98 -12.25 9.19
CA ASP A 74 12.31 -10.95 9.05
C ASP A 74 13.30 -9.79 8.92
N ALA A 75 14.47 -9.89 9.55
CA ALA A 75 15.53 -8.88 9.45
C ALA A 75 16.18 -8.86 8.05
N TYR A 76 16.43 -10.03 7.43
CA TYR A 76 16.91 -10.09 6.04
C TYR A 76 15.93 -9.44 5.08
N LEU A 77 14.64 -9.74 5.21
CA LEU A 77 13.61 -9.14 4.38
C LEU A 77 13.56 -7.62 4.59
N SER A 78 13.63 -7.15 5.82
CA SER A 78 13.62 -5.71 6.13
C SER A 78 14.81 -4.99 5.49
N LEU A 79 16.04 -5.48 5.70
CA LEU A 79 17.27 -4.94 5.10
C LEU A 79 17.21 -4.94 3.58
N SER A 80 16.69 -6.02 2.97
CA SER A 80 16.57 -6.12 1.52
C SER A 80 15.65 -5.08 0.90
N THR A 81 14.76 -4.45 1.67
CA THR A 81 13.85 -3.38 1.19
C THR A 81 14.37 -1.98 1.43
N MET A 82 15.41 -1.81 2.26
CA MET A 82 16.07 -0.52 2.48
C MET A 82 17.15 -0.30 1.42
N GLN A 83 17.35 0.93 1.00
CA GLN A 83 18.49 1.31 0.14
C GLN A 83 19.70 1.48 1.06
N THR A 84 20.42 0.39 1.25
CA THR A 84 21.60 0.41 2.10
C THR A 84 22.84 0.72 1.27
N SER A 85 23.79 1.44 1.84
CA SER A 85 25.14 1.56 1.29
C SER A 85 25.76 0.17 1.18
N ASP A 86 26.59 -0.08 0.17
CA ASP A 86 27.21 -1.37 -0.20
C ASP A 86 28.11 -2.02 0.89
N THR A 87 28.10 -1.49 2.11
CA THR A 87 29.07 -1.80 3.16
C THR A 87 28.84 -3.08 3.96
N SER A 88 27.73 -3.79 3.75
CA SER A 88 27.39 -4.97 4.57
C SER A 88 27.40 -6.28 3.82
N GLN A 89 28.58 -6.68 3.31
CA GLN A 89 28.78 -7.95 2.62
C GLN A 89 28.47 -9.17 3.49
N LYS A 90 28.59 -9.04 4.82
CA LYS A 90 28.43 -10.16 5.77
C LYS A 90 27.01 -10.76 5.76
N TRP A 91 25.97 -9.94 5.94
CA TRP A 91 24.60 -10.45 5.95
C TRP A 91 24.12 -10.90 4.55
N HIS A 92 24.68 -10.35 3.45
CA HIS A 92 24.44 -10.85 2.10
C HIS A 92 24.95 -12.30 1.95
N ASN A 93 26.18 -12.59 2.39
CA ASN A 93 26.74 -13.94 2.32
C ASN A 93 25.89 -14.94 3.13
N GLN A 94 25.44 -14.54 4.31
CA GLN A 94 24.53 -15.34 5.12
C GLN A 94 23.18 -15.59 4.43
N LEU A 95 22.56 -14.55 3.84
CA LEU A 95 21.29 -14.64 3.11
C LEU A 95 21.36 -15.69 1.97
N PHE A 96 22.50 -15.81 1.31
CA PHE A 96 22.68 -16.73 0.19
C PHE A 96 23.26 -18.09 0.60
N SER A 97 23.54 -18.32 1.89
CA SER A 97 24.03 -19.61 2.37
C SER A 97 22.92 -20.69 2.32
N GLU A 98 23.29 -21.92 2.02
CA GLU A 98 22.40 -23.08 2.09
C GLU A 98 21.99 -23.40 3.53
N SER A 99 22.84 -23.07 4.50
CA SER A 99 22.54 -23.28 5.92
C SER A 99 21.33 -22.46 6.41
N LEU A 100 21.06 -21.29 5.78
CA LEU A 100 19.92 -20.45 6.13
C LEU A 100 18.58 -21.09 5.74
N LEU A 101 18.55 -21.99 4.75
CA LEU A 101 17.31 -22.67 4.30
C LEU A 101 16.94 -23.87 5.18
N LYS A 102 17.92 -24.41 5.95
CA LYS A 102 17.69 -25.63 6.74
C LYS A 102 16.70 -25.37 7.88
N ASN A 103 15.77 -26.30 8.09
CA ASN A 103 14.79 -26.29 9.16
C ASN A 103 13.89 -25.04 9.21
N LYS A 104 13.67 -24.38 8.05
CA LYS A 104 12.81 -23.21 7.94
C LYS A 104 11.36 -23.60 7.66
N ASN A 105 10.44 -22.93 8.36
CA ASN A 105 9.01 -23.02 8.03
C ASN A 105 8.69 -22.19 6.76
N ASN A 106 7.48 -22.39 6.25
CA ASN A 106 7.05 -21.71 5.00
C ASN A 106 7.13 -20.17 5.06
N ARG A 107 6.81 -19.56 6.22
CA ARG A 107 6.89 -18.10 6.38
C ARG A 107 8.33 -17.62 6.32
N GLU A 108 9.24 -18.30 6.96
CA GLU A 108 10.66 -17.99 6.94
C GLU A 108 11.26 -18.14 5.54
N LEU A 109 10.91 -19.21 4.81
CA LEU A 109 11.32 -19.41 3.42
C LEU A 109 10.81 -18.29 2.51
N VAL A 110 9.57 -17.86 2.68
CA VAL A 110 9.00 -16.71 1.95
C VAL A 110 9.84 -15.45 2.20
N ASN A 111 10.20 -15.15 3.44
CA ASN A 111 11.03 -14.00 3.78
C ASN A 111 12.40 -14.08 3.09
N ILE A 112 13.05 -15.24 3.12
CA ILE A 112 14.36 -15.46 2.51
C ILE A 112 14.29 -15.23 0.98
N PHE A 113 13.34 -15.87 0.30
CA PHE A 113 13.23 -15.76 -1.15
C PHE A 113 12.86 -14.35 -1.62
N PHE A 114 11.96 -13.64 -0.92
CA PHE A 114 11.73 -12.23 -1.21
C PHE A 114 12.98 -11.36 -0.97
N ALA A 115 13.75 -11.63 0.10
CA ALA A 115 14.98 -10.91 0.36
C ALA A 115 16.03 -11.16 -0.75
N ARG A 116 16.25 -12.42 -1.15
CA ARG A 116 17.14 -12.80 -2.26
C ARG A 116 16.71 -12.12 -3.55
N SER A 117 15.42 -12.16 -3.89
CA SER A 117 14.88 -11.48 -5.06
C SER A 117 15.15 -9.97 -5.05
N ASN A 118 14.96 -9.29 -3.93
CA ASN A 118 15.24 -7.86 -3.82
C ASN A 118 16.71 -7.53 -4.06
N ILE A 119 17.63 -8.36 -3.56
CA ILE A 119 19.08 -8.19 -3.78
C ILE A 119 19.43 -8.43 -5.26
N PHE A 120 18.94 -9.49 -5.87
CA PHE A 120 19.17 -9.78 -7.29
C PHE A 120 18.62 -8.67 -8.19
N HIS A 121 17.41 -8.20 -7.92
CA HIS A 121 16.84 -7.06 -8.65
C HIS A 121 17.73 -5.82 -8.61
N ARG A 122 18.27 -5.45 -7.43
CA ARG A 122 19.18 -4.30 -7.31
C ARG A 122 20.49 -4.48 -8.06
N LYS A 123 20.96 -5.72 -8.20
CA LYS A 123 22.15 -6.07 -8.97
C LYS A 123 21.89 -6.18 -10.46
N GLY A 124 20.66 -5.93 -10.95
CA GLY A 124 20.27 -6.10 -12.34
C GLY A 124 20.13 -7.57 -12.79
N LYS A 125 20.21 -8.52 -11.86
CA LYS A 125 20.05 -9.96 -12.09
C LYS A 125 18.58 -10.34 -12.05
N TYR A 126 17.87 -10.02 -13.14
CA TYR A 126 16.41 -10.09 -13.17
C TYR A 126 15.86 -11.50 -13.28
N GLU A 127 16.59 -12.43 -13.92
CA GLU A 127 16.21 -13.84 -14.04
C GLU A 127 16.25 -14.52 -12.67
N GLU A 128 17.37 -14.40 -11.95
CA GLU A 128 17.51 -14.94 -10.59
C GLU A 128 16.52 -14.28 -9.62
N SER A 129 16.23 -12.99 -9.83
CA SER A 129 15.18 -12.29 -9.05
C SER A 129 13.81 -12.91 -9.33
N ALA A 130 13.47 -13.20 -10.58
CA ALA A 130 12.21 -13.81 -10.99
C ALA A 130 12.02 -15.21 -10.39
N GLU A 131 13.04 -16.06 -10.45
CA GLU A 131 13.02 -17.42 -9.88
C GLU A 131 12.70 -17.39 -8.37
N ASN A 132 13.37 -16.50 -7.64
CA ASN A 132 13.13 -16.33 -6.21
C ASN A 132 11.73 -15.80 -5.93
N LEU A 133 11.19 -14.88 -6.77
CA LEU A 133 9.80 -14.39 -6.64
C LEU A 133 8.79 -15.50 -6.89
N ILE A 134 8.98 -16.30 -7.93
CA ILE A 134 8.10 -17.43 -8.25
C ILE A 134 8.08 -18.41 -7.07
N THR A 135 9.26 -18.75 -6.55
CA THR A 135 9.38 -19.66 -5.40
C THR A 135 8.64 -19.09 -4.17
N ALA A 136 8.90 -17.83 -3.82
CA ALA A 136 8.27 -17.18 -2.67
C ALA A 136 6.73 -17.14 -2.79
N ASN A 137 6.23 -16.72 -3.96
CA ASN A 137 4.79 -16.58 -4.18
C ASN A 137 4.09 -17.94 -4.28
N ASN A 138 4.72 -18.97 -4.84
CA ASN A 138 4.20 -20.34 -4.83
C ASN A 138 4.05 -20.89 -3.40
N ILE A 139 5.02 -20.62 -2.51
CA ILE A 139 4.90 -20.99 -1.10
C ILE A 139 3.74 -20.21 -0.45
N LYS A 140 3.60 -18.92 -0.72
CA LYS A 140 2.47 -18.11 -0.20
C LYS A 140 1.11 -18.66 -0.64
N LEU A 141 0.95 -19.05 -1.90
CA LEU A 141 -0.30 -19.62 -2.42
C LEU A 141 -0.66 -20.96 -1.77
N ARG A 142 0.35 -21.74 -1.32
CA ARG A 142 0.10 -22.96 -0.52
C ARG A 142 -0.40 -22.66 0.88
N ILE A 143 0.05 -21.53 1.49
CA ILE A 143 -0.37 -21.11 2.83
C ILE A 143 -1.76 -20.46 2.77
N HIS A 144 -1.98 -19.57 1.77
CA HIS A 144 -3.20 -18.80 1.60
C HIS A 144 -3.61 -18.79 0.13
N LYS A 145 -4.82 -19.27 -0.15
CA LYS A 145 -5.40 -19.22 -1.50
C LYS A 145 -5.58 -17.77 -1.97
N SER A 146 -5.58 -17.57 -3.28
CA SER A 146 -5.61 -16.25 -3.91
C SER A 146 -6.85 -15.40 -3.58
N GLU A 147 -8.04 -15.99 -3.51
CA GLU A 147 -9.32 -15.30 -3.28
C GLU A 147 -9.68 -14.23 -4.34
N ALA A 148 -9.03 -14.22 -5.52
CA ALA A 148 -9.31 -13.27 -6.59
C ALA A 148 -10.78 -13.30 -7.03
N ASN A 149 -11.36 -14.50 -7.17
CA ASN A 149 -12.76 -14.67 -7.55
C ASN A 149 -13.73 -14.01 -6.55
N LEU A 150 -13.46 -14.13 -5.25
CA LEU A 150 -14.28 -13.48 -4.22
C LEU A 150 -14.24 -11.95 -4.33
N LEU A 151 -13.07 -11.41 -4.68
CA LEU A 151 -12.90 -9.97 -4.89
C LEU A 151 -13.68 -9.48 -6.12
N ILE A 152 -13.58 -10.20 -7.24
CA ILE A 152 -14.28 -9.91 -8.50
C ILE A 152 -15.81 -10.05 -8.30
N ASP A 153 -16.27 -11.09 -7.63
CA ASP A 153 -17.70 -11.28 -7.35
C ASP A 153 -18.26 -10.19 -6.44
N LYS A 154 -17.46 -9.73 -5.47
CA LYS A 154 -17.82 -8.58 -4.64
C LYS A 154 -17.97 -7.32 -5.49
N THR A 155 -17.07 -7.09 -6.46
CA THR A 155 -17.18 -5.95 -7.40
C THR A 155 -18.49 -5.99 -8.16
N LYS A 156 -18.87 -7.15 -8.72
CA LYS A 156 -20.14 -7.33 -9.45
C LYS A 156 -21.37 -7.05 -8.57
N LYS A 157 -21.39 -7.60 -7.35
CA LYS A 157 -22.50 -7.38 -6.39
C LYS A 157 -22.63 -5.91 -6.01
N LEU A 158 -21.53 -5.22 -5.77
CA LEU A 158 -21.54 -3.81 -5.41
C LEU A 158 -21.91 -2.91 -6.58
N LYS A 159 -21.59 -3.30 -7.82
CA LYS A 159 -22.06 -2.61 -9.01
C LYS A 159 -23.60 -2.62 -9.06
N ILE A 160 -24.23 -3.79 -8.94
CA ILE A 160 -25.69 -3.94 -8.89
C ILE A 160 -26.28 -3.11 -7.72
N SER A 161 -25.67 -3.17 -6.55
CA SER A 161 -26.09 -2.37 -5.39
C SER A 161 -25.99 -0.87 -5.67
N SER A 162 -25.00 -0.43 -6.43
CA SER A 162 -24.82 0.97 -6.83
C SER A 162 -25.90 1.42 -7.82
N GLU A 163 -26.26 0.56 -8.77
CA GLU A 163 -27.34 0.84 -9.76
C GLU A 163 -28.68 1.07 -9.05
N ASN A 164 -28.99 0.25 -8.05
CA ASN A 164 -30.23 0.29 -7.25
C ASN A 164 -30.17 1.29 -6.07
N TYR A 165 -29.07 2.00 -5.87
CA TYR A 165 -28.96 2.97 -4.78
C TYR A 165 -29.61 4.29 -5.19
N GLU A 166 -30.62 4.72 -4.46
CA GLU A 166 -31.27 6.02 -4.67
C GLU A 166 -30.32 7.17 -4.31
N ARG A 167 -30.24 8.17 -5.20
CA ARG A 167 -29.40 9.33 -4.95
C ARG A 167 -30.00 10.16 -3.83
N ASN A 168 -29.18 10.49 -2.83
CA ASN A 168 -29.60 11.43 -1.80
C ASN A 168 -29.62 12.84 -2.40
N ASN A 169 -30.81 13.42 -2.59
CA ASN A 169 -31.03 14.74 -3.19
C ASN A 169 -31.01 15.89 -2.18
N GLN A 170 -30.59 15.66 -0.94
CA GLN A 170 -30.49 16.74 0.06
C GLN A 170 -29.43 17.77 -0.35
N GLU A 171 -29.72 19.05 -0.14
CA GLU A 171 -28.74 20.14 -0.35
C GLU A 171 -27.59 20.01 0.65
N PHE A 172 -26.37 19.86 0.12
CA PHE A 172 -25.19 19.42 0.85
C PHE A 172 -24.23 20.56 1.25
N LYS A 173 -24.71 21.78 1.41
CA LYS A 173 -23.87 22.95 1.71
C LYS A 173 -23.04 22.85 3.01
N ASN A 174 -23.39 21.92 3.92
CA ASN A 174 -22.81 21.85 5.26
C ASN A 174 -22.06 20.55 5.59
N TYR A 175 -21.65 19.78 4.58
CA TYR A 175 -20.95 18.51 4.82
C TYR A 175 -19.46 18.60 4.48
N PRO A 176 -18.57 17.88 5.22
CA PRO A 176 -17.15 17.88 4.96
C PRO A 176 -16.82 17.24 3.60
N MET A 177 -15.78 17.72 2.95
CA MET A 177 -15.27 17.08 1.75
C MET A 177 -14.57 15.77 2.13
N SER A 178 -14.96 14.68 1.47
CA SER A 178 -14.33 13.37 1.63
C SER A 178 -13.67 12.94 0.33
N ILE A 179 -12.34 12.83 0.32
CA ILE A 179 -11.55 12.41 -0.84
C ILE A 179 -11.22 10.93 -0.70
N PHE A 180 -11.73 10.11 -1.61
CA PHE A 180 -11.44 8.69 -1.68
C PHE A 180 -10.35 8.43 -2.72
N ILE A 181 -9.18 7.94 -2.29
CA ILE A 181 -8.11 7.53 -3.18
C ILE A 181 -8.28 6.03 -3.41
N VAL A 182 -8.60 5.66 -4.64
CA VAL A 182 -8.96 4.29 -5.01
C VAL A 182 -8.09 3.74 -6.15
N GLY A 183 -8.00 2.42 -6.25
CA GLY A 183 -7.21 1.72 -7.26
C GLY A 183 -6.75 0.36 -6.77
N LEU A 184 -5.67 -0.16 -7.33
CA LEU A 184 -5.03 -1.37 -6.83
C LEU A 184 -3.77 -1.05 -6.01
N PRO A 185 -3.32 -1.96 -5.16
CA PRO A 185 -2.03 -1.81 -4.49
C PRO A 185 -0.92 -1.46 -5.49
N ARG A 186 0.02 -0.62 -5.08
CA ARG A 186 1.17 -0.19 -5.90
C ARG A 186 0.86 0.69 -7.12
N CYS A 187 -0.32 1.26 -7.20
CA CYS A 187 -0.72 2.21 -8.25
C CYS A 187 -0.18 3.65 -8.05
N GLY A 188 0.58 3.93 -6.99
CA GLY A 188 1.09 5.28 -6.68
C GLY A 188 0.23 6.08 -5.68
N SER A 189 -0.80 5.48 -5.11
CA SER A 189 -1.74 6.11 -4.19
C SER A 189 -1.09 6.78 -2.97
N THR A 190 0.02 6.23 -2.46
CA THR A 190 0.75 6.83 -1.34
C THR A 190 1.40 8.16 -1.71
N LEU A 191 1.93 8.28 -2.93
CA LEU A 191 2.45 9.54 -3.46
C LEU A 191 1.34 10.60 -3.55
N ILE A 192 0.17 10.20 -4.08
CA ILE A 192 -0.97 11.10 -4.24
C ILE A 192 -1.48 11.59 -2.89
N GLU A 193 -1.62 10.70 -1.91
CA GLU A 193 -2.00 11.07 -0.55
C GLU A 193 -0.95 12.01 0.07
N SER A 194 0.36 11.77 -0.16
CA SER A 194 1.42 12.66 0.32
C SER A 194 1.36 14.05 -0.30
N ILE A 195 0.98 14.17 -1.58
CA ILE A 195 0.76 15.46 -2.26
C ILE A 195 -0.45 16.19 -1.63
N ILE A 196 -1.59 15.52 -1.53
CA ILE A 196 -2.85 16.11 -1.06
C ILE A 196 -2.75 16.54 0.40
N SER A 197 -2.10 15.75 1.24
CA SER A 197 -1.95 16.02 2.68
C SER A 197 -0.91 17.12 3.01
N LEU A 198 -0.27 17.72 2.01
CA LEU A 198 0.45 19.00 2.19
C LEU A 198 -0.50 20.19 2.39
N ASN A 199 -1.77 20.05 2.04
CA ASN A 199 -2.79 21.03 2.41
C ASN A 199 -3.13 20.85 3.89
N SER A 200 -2.88 21.88 4.70
CA SER A 200 -3.08 21.85 6.15
C SER A 200 -4.55 21.63 6.61
N LYS A 201 -5.51 21.81 5.69
CA LYS A 201 -6.94 21.53 5.95
C LYS A 201 -7.29 20.04 5.74
N VAL A 202 -6.34 19.22 5.30
CA VAL A 202 -6.57 17.81 5.03
C VAL A 202 -6.14 16.95 6.22
N ARG A 203 -7.09 16.19 6.75
CA ARG A 203 -6.84 15.09 7.69
C ARG A 203 -6.72 13.80 6.89
N ASP A 204 -5.51 13.26 6.78
CA ASP A 204 -5.28 11.97 6.14
C ASP A 204 -5.61 10.81 7.09
N LEU A 205 -6.48 9.93 6.62
CA LEU A 205 -6.91 8.76 7.38
C LEU A 205 -6.07 7.51 7.03
N GLY A 206 -5.32 7.56 5.93
CA GLY A 206 -4.55 6.40 5.44
C GLY A 206 -5.45 5.26 4.96
N GLU A 207 -5.00 4.02 5.20
CA GLU A 207 -5.67 2.79 4.73
C GLU A 207 -6.71 2.29 5.74
N VAL A 208 -7.82 3.02 5.90
CA VAL A 208 -8.89 2.66 6.85
C VAL A 208 -10.14 2.12 6.14
N ASN A 209 -10.58 0.93 6.52
CA ASN A 209 -11.78 0.28 5.97
C ASN A 209 -13.08 0.74 6.69
N ILE A 210 -13.26 2.06 6.83
CA ILE A 210 -14.43 2.61 7.51
C ILE A 210 -15.66 2.60 6.61
N LEU A 211 -15.49 2.89 5.31
CA LEU A 211 -16.64 2.92 4.38
C LEU A 211 -17.35 1.56 4.30
N GLU A 212 -16.62 0.48 4.12
CA GLU A 212 -17.21 -0.86 4.09
C GLU A 212 -17.92 -1.22 5.39
N LYS A 213 -17.32 -0.87 6.54
CA LYS A 213 -17.96 -1.06 7.85
C LYS A 213 -19.25 -0.26 7.95
N SER A 214 -19.25 1.00 7.48
CA SER A 214 -20.44 1.85 7.45
C SER A 214 -21.51 1.31 6.51
N TYR A 215 -21.12 0.81 5.35
CA TYR A 215 -22.06 0.24 4.38
C TYR A 215 -22.70 -1.05 4.90
N ARG A 216 -21.96 -1.91 5.60
CA ARG A 216 -22.53 -3.10 6.26
C ARG A 216 -23.56 -2.72 7.31
N GLU A 217 -23.26 -1.73 8.17
CA GLU A 217 -24.18 -1.23 9.18
C GLU A 217 -25.43 -0.62 8.55
N TYR A 218 -25.25 0.19 7.48
CA TYR A 218 -26.34 0.76 6.71
C TYR A 218 -27.29 -0.33 6.16
N LYS A 219 -26.72 -1.42 5.63
CA LYS A 219 -27.52 -2.53 5.06
C LYS A 219 -28.26 -3.36 6.13
N GLN A 220 -27.78 -3.37 7.35
CA GLN A 220 -28.37 -4.08 8.51
C GLN A 220 -29.35 -3.19 9.29
N SER A 221 -29.32 -1.90 9.06
CA SER A 221 -30.17 -0.95 9.79
C SER A 221 -31.60 -0.98 9.28
N GLU A 222 -32.55 -1.26 10.18
CA GLU A 222 -33.99 -1.09 9.93
C GLU A 222 -34.41 0.39 9.93
N LYS A 223 -33.57 1.25 10.49
CA LYS A 223 -33.78 2.70 10.54
C LYS A 223 -33.28 3.34 9.25
N LYS A 224 -34.03 4.32 8.71
CA LYS A 224 -33.61 5.14 7.55
C LYS A 224 -32.46 6.11 7.91
N ILE A 225 -31.32 5.55 8.35
CA ILE A 225 -30.10 6.33 8.62
C ILE A 225 -29.30 6.41 7.33
N ASN A 226 -28.83 7.58 6.94
CA ASN A 226 -28.01 7.75 5.74
C ASN A 226 -26.62 7.14 5.89
N LEU A 227 -26.10 6.52 4.83
CA LEU A 227 -24.75 5.97 4.82
C LEU A 227 -23.69 7.01 5.17
N SER A 228 -23.87 8.24 4.69
CA SER A 228 -22.97 9.37 4.99
C SER A 228 -22.90 9.69 6.49
N GLU A 229 -24.03 9.68 7.18
CA GLU A 229 -24.08 9.94 8.63
C GLU A 229 -23.33 8.88 9.43
N ILE A 230 -23.53 7.60 9.08
CA ILE A 230 -22.79 6.49 9.69
C ILE A 230 -21.28 6.63 9.43
N TYR A 231 -20.91 7.00 8.19
CA TYR A 231 -19.52 7.16 7.80
C TYR A 231 -18.82 8.26 8.57
N TRP A 232 -19.41 9.48 8.63
CA TRP A 232 -18.83 10.61 9.35
C TRP A 232 -18.83 10.42 10.85
N LYS A 233 -19.87 9.81 11.43
CA LYS A 233 -19.90 9.45 12.84
C LYS A 233 -18.72 8.54 13.23
N LYS A 234 -18.41 7.54 12.40
CA LYS A 234 -17.24 6.64 12.61
C LYS A 234 -15.89 7.35 12.48
N LEU A 235 -15.85 8.47 11.77
CA LEU A 235 -14.65 9.30 11.63
C LEU A 235 -14.53 10.36 12.72
N GLU A 236 -15.54 10.50 13.59
CA GLU A 236 -15.61 11.54 14.61
C GLU A 236 -15.44 12.95 14.01
N ILE A 237 -16.05 13.18 12.84
CA ILE A 237 -16.02 14.46 12.14
C ILE A 237 -17.29 15.20 12.50
N THR A 238 -17.12 16.36 13.16
CA THR A 238 -18.21 17.21 13.64
C THR A 238 -18.29 18.54 12.92
N ASP A 239 -17.26 18.90 12.16
CA ASP A 239 -17.20 20.17 11.42
C ASP A 239 -17.23 19.95 9.89
N ASN A 240 -17.70 20.97 9.16
CA ASN A 240 -17.78 20.96 7.70
C ASN A 240 -16.54 21.55 7.01
N LYS A 241 -15.52 21.96 7.75
CA LYS A 241 -14.31 22.63 7.24
C LYS A 241 -13.18 21.63 6.99
N THR A 242 -13.18 20.51 7.70
CA THR A 242 -12.16 19.48 7.58
C THR A 242 -12.36 18.67 6.29
N THR A 243 -11.34 18.64 5.44
CA THR A 243 -11.27 17.70 4.32
C THR A 243 -10.60 16.42 4.78
N THR A 244 -11.14 15.26 4.43
CA THR A 244 -10.52 13.97 4.76
C THR A 244 -10.03 13.25 3.52
N THR A 245 -8.93 12.48 3.63
CA THR A 245 -8.57 11.47 2.64
C THR A 245 -8.75 10.08 3.23
N ASN A 246 -9.35 9.20 2.47
CA ASN A 246 -9.46 7.77 2.77
C ASN A 246 -8.82 6.99 1.62
N LYS A 247 -7.71 6.32 1.91
CA LYS A 247 -6.93 5.57 0.92
C LYS A 247 -7.11 4.06 1.08
N TRP A 248 -8.29 3.59 1.42
CA TRP A 248 -8.62 2.19 1.30
C TRP A 248 -8.87 1.87 -0.17
N LEU A 249 -7.87 1.31 -0.83
CA LEU A 249 -7.82 1.21 -2.30
C LEU A 249 -9.02 0.45 -2.88
N PHE A 250 -9.50 -0.59 -2.18
CA PHE A 250 -10.67 -1.38 -2.59
C PHE A 250 -12.00 -0.61 -2.51
N ASN A 251 -12.00 0.64 -2.04
CA ASN A 251 -13.15 1.52 -2.20
C ASN A 251 -13.51 1.78 -3.67
N TYR A 252 -12.67 1.39 -4.64
CA TYR A 252 -13.05 1.41 -6.05
C TYR A 252 -14.33 0.60 -6.33
N GLN A 253 -14.54 -0.49 -5.58
CA GLN A 253 -15.74 -1.32 -5.69
C GLN A 253 -17.01 -0.56 -5.27
N TYR A 254 -16.86 0.39 -4.38
CA TYR A 254 -17.94 1.24 -3.84
C TYR A 254 -18.06 2.59 -4.55
N ALA A 255 -17.28 2.87 -5.62
CA ALA A 255 -17.20 4.22 -6.20
C ALA A 255 -18.56 4.77 -6.65
N GLY A 256 -19.44 3.91 -7.21
CA GLY A 256 -20.80 4.33 -7.56
C GLY A 256 -21.68 4.63 -6.33
N ILE A 257 -21.54 3.85 -5.26
CA ILE A 257 -22.24 4.10 -3.99
C ILE A 257 -21.73 5.39 -3.34
N ILE A 258 -20.41 5.60 -3.31
CA ILE A 258 -19.79 6.83 -2.80
C ILE A 258 -20.35 8.04 -3.53
N ALA A 259 -20.38 8.00 -4.85
CA ALA A 259 -20.84 9.14 -5.68
C ALA A 259 -22.32 9.48 -5.49
N LYS A 260 -23.14 8.50 -5.10
CA LYS A 260 -24.57 8.68 -4.83
C LYS A 260 -24.89 9.01 -3.37
N ALA A 261 -24.13 8.43 -2.42
CA ALA A 261 -24.47 8.41 -1.01
C ALA A 261 -23.69 9.40 -0.15
N ILE A 262 -22.44 9.71 -0.52
CA ILE A 262 -21.58 10.59 0.29
C ILE A 262 -21.55 11.98 -0.34
N PRO A 263 -22.22 12.97 0.27
CA PRO A 263 -22.17 14.36 -0.20
C PRO A 263 -20.74 14.90 -0.21
N ASN A 264 -20.45 15.78 -1.17
CA ASN A 264 -19.12 16.37 -1.38
C ASN A 264 -17.99 15.34 -1.53
N ALA A 265 -18.33 14.09 -1.91
CA ALA A 265 -17.29 13.09 -2.19
C ALA A 265 -16.54 13.42 -3.47
N LYS A 266 -15.22 13.29 -3.40
CA LYS A 266 -14.30 13.30 -4.53
C LYS A 266 -13.58 11.96 -4.58
N ILE A 267 -13.51 11.34 -5.75
CA ILE A 267 -12.87 10.03 -5.94
C ILE A 267 -11.68 10.23 -6.87
N ILE A 268 -10.48 9.90 -6.40
CA ILE A 268 -9.26 9.91 -7.22
C ILE A 268 -8.95 8.46 -7.56
N HIS A 269 -9.19 8.08 -8.81
CA HIS A 269 -8.82 6.77 -9.33
C HIS A 269 -7.37 6.78 -9.79
N CYS A 270 -6.51 6.12 -9.02
CA CYS A 270 -5.10 5.96 -9.32
C CYS A 270 -4.88 4.69 -10.12
N TYR A 271 -4.20 4.81 -11.26
CA TYR A 271 -3.80 3.68 -12.09
C TYR A 271 -2.44 3.93 -12.75
N ARG A 272 -1.84 2.89 -13.26
CA ARG A 272 -0.57 2.95 -14.00
C ARG A 272 -0.51 1.87 -15.06
N ASN A 273 0.62 1.74 -15.76
CA ASN A 273 0.86 0.62 -16.66
C ASN A 273 0.50 -0.71 -15.96
N PRO A 274 -0.36 -1.56 -16.54
CA PRO A 274 -0.84 -2.78 -15.89
C PRO A 274 0.27 -3.75 -15.51
N LEU A 275 1.27 -3.94 -16.38
CA LEU A 275 2.36 -4.88 -16.14
C LEU A 275 3.32 -4.37 -15.06
N ASP A 276 3.57 -3.05 -14.99
CA ASP A 276 4.32 -2.45 -13.90
C ASP A 276 3.56 -2.53 -12.58
N ASN A 277 2.22 -2.40 -12.59
CA ASN A 277 1.41 -2.58 -11.40
C ASN A 277 1.45 -4.03 -10.91
N ILE A 278 1.21 -4.99 -11.80
CA ILE A 278 1.23 -6.42 -11.49
C ILE A 278 2.61 -6.85 -10.97
N LEU A 279 3.69 -6.46 -11.66
CA LEU A 279 5.05 -6.73 -11.20
C LEU A 279 5.31 -6.16 -9.81
N SER A 280 4.98 -4.88 -9.61
CA SER A 280 5.19 -4.21 -8.32
C SER A 280 4.38 -4.85 -7.19
N THR A 281 3.19 -5.36 -7.49
CA THR A 281 2.31 -6.05 -6.55
C THR A 281 2.82 -7.46 -6.25
N TYR A 282 3.27 -8.20 -7.25
CA TYR A 282 3.85 -9.54 -7.13
C TYR A 282 5.17 -9.54 -6.35
N ARG A 283 5.98 -8.48 -6.49
CA ARG A 283 7.21 -8.24 -5.73
C ARG A 283 6.97 -7.73 -4.30
N ALA A 284 5.76 -7.30 -3.98
CA ALA A 284 5.43 -6.81 -2.66
C ALA A 284 5.02 -7.98 -1.75
N HIS A 285 5.82 -8.23 -0.71
CA HIS A 285 5.44 -9.19 0.32
C HIS A 285 4.33 -8.58 1.19
N PHE A 286 3.06 -8.85 0.86
CA PHE A 286 1.94 -8.54 1.76
C PHE A 286 1.85 -9.61 2.84
N ALA A 287 1.90 -9.23 4.11
CA ALA A 287 1.85 -10.16 5.24
C ALA A 287 0.44 -10.77 5.40
N THR A 288 -0.60 -9.95 5.18
CA THR A 288 -2.01 -10.34 5.24
C THR A 288 -2.79 -9.60 4.18
N GLY A 289 -3.88 -10.19 3.71
CA GLY A 289 -4.68 -9.64 2.63
C GLY A 289 -3.96 -9.67 1.27
N ASN A 290 -4.63 -9.21 0.25
CA ASN A 290 -4.08 -9.16 -1.11
C ASN A 290 -3.51 -10.51 -1.61
N ASN A 291 -4.11 -11.65 -1.20
CA ASN A 291 -3.59 -12.99 -1.53
C ASN A 291 -3.51 -13.24 -3.04
N PHE A 292 -4.38 -12.60 -3.83
CA PHE A 292 -4.35 -12.62 -5.29
C PHE A 292 -3.01 -12.13 -5.86
N SER A 293 -2.30 -11.28 -5.13
CA SER A 293 -1.00 -10.72 -5.55
C SER A 293 0.11 -11.75 -5.70
N SER A 294 -0.08 -12.95 -5.17
CA SER A 294 0.87 -14.05 -5.27
C SER A 294 0.66 -14.91 -6.54
N SER A 295 -0.38 -14.63 -7.34
CA SER A 295 -0.64 -15.22 -8.65
C SER A 295 -0.61 -14.13 -9.72
N LEU A 296 0.20 -14.31 -10.76
CA LEU A 296 0.26 -13.38 -11.89
C LEU A 296 -1.04 -13.37 -12.70
N VAL A 297 -1.68 -14.54 -12.86
CA VAL A 297 -2.97 -14.70 -13.52
C VAL A 297 -4.04 -13.94 -12.75
N ASP A 298 -4.19 -14.23 -11.47
CA ASP A 298 -5.21 -13.60 -10.62
C ASP A 298 -5.00 -12.09 -10.47
N SER A 299 -3.74 -11.66 -10.40
CA SER A 299 -3.40 -10.23 -10.40
C SER A 299 -3.85 -9.53 -11.69
N ALA A 300 -3.71 -10.20 -12.84
CA ALA A 300 -4.14 -9.67 -14.13
C ALA A 300 -5.69 -9.65 -14.25
N GLU A 301 -6.37 -10.67 -13.74
CA GLU A 301 -7.83 -10.72 -13.70
C GLU A 301 -8.42 -9.63 -12.80
N VAL A 302 -7.88 -9.46 -11.58
CA VAL A 302 -8.28 -8.40 -10.65
C VAL A 302 -8.00 -7.01 -11.25
N TYR A 303 -6.84 -6.82 -11.91
CA TYR A 303 -6.54 -5.57 -12.59
C TYR A 303 -7.55 -5.29 -13.71
N SER A 304 -7.87 -6.30 -14.49
CA SER A 304 -8.82 -6.20 -15.60
C SER A 304 -10.24 -5.88 -15.13
N ASP A 305 -10.70 -6.49 -14.04
CA ASP A 305 -12.00 -6.22 -13.41
C ASP A 305 -12.07 -4.78 -12.89
N GLN A 306 -11.02 -4.34 -12.18
CA GLN A 306 -10.94 -2.98 -11.65
C GLN A 306 -10.92 -1.91 -12.75
N ASP A 307 -10.15 -2.11 -13.84
CA ASP A 307 -10.11 -1.18 -14.98
C ASP A 307 -11.47 -1.04 -15.65
N GLU A 308 -12.22 -2.15 -15.77
CA GLU A 308 -13.53 -2.17 -16.41
C GLU A 308 -14.61 -1.49 -15.54
N ILE A 309 -14.68 -1.82 -14.26
CA ILE A 309 -15.65 -1.18 -13.37
C ILE A 309 -15.39 0.32 -13.23
N MET A 310 -14.12 0.74 -13.12
CA MET A 310 -13.78 2.15 -13.02
C MET A 310 -14.05 2.91 -14.33
N LYS A 311 -13.92 2.27 -15.50
CA LYS A 311 -14.34 2.84 -16.78
C LYS A 311 -15.85 3.11 -16.80
N THR A 312 -16.65 2.19 -16.26
CA THR A 312 -18.10 2.34 -16.14
C THR A 312 -18.45 3.49 -15.20
N TYR A 313 -17.92 3.50 -13.99
CA TYR A 313 -18.20 4.55 -13.01
C TYR A 313 -17.73 5.93 -13.45
N LYS A 314 -16.59 6.02 -14.16
CA LYS A 314 -16.14 7.28 -14.75
C LYS A 314 -17.10 7.87 -15.75
N LYS A 315 -17.73 7.02 -16.57
CA LYS A 315 -18.71 7.46 -17.55
C LYS A 315 -19.97 8.00 -16.85
N GLU A 316 -20.41 7.31 -15.79
CA GLU A 316 -21.64 7.64 -15.06
C GLU A 316 -21.43 8.83 -14.10
N PHE A 317 -20.30 8.87 -13.38
CA PHE A 317 -20.01 9.86 -12.31
C PHE A 317 -18.85 10.80 -12.67
N LYS A 318 -18.84 11.32 -13.89
CA LYS A 318 -17.75 12.12 -14.47
C LYS A 318 -17.27 13.27 -13.57
N ASN A 319 -18.19 13.95 -12.86
CA ASN A 319 -17.85 15.09 -12.00
C ASN A 319 -17.30 14.69 -10.61
N HIS A 320 -17.49 13.44 -10.20
CA HIS A 320 -17.05 12.90 -8.92
C HIS A 320 -15.72 12.17 -9.01
N ILE A 321 -15.31 11.69 -10.21
CA ILE A 321 -14.16 10.82 -10.39
C ILE A 321 -13.09 11.50 -11.24
N TYR A 322 -11.93 11.74 -10.64
CA TYR A 322 -10.70 12.15 -11.31
C TYR A 322 -9.84 10.93 -11.60
N SER A 323 -9.37 10.77 -12.80
CA SER A 323 -8.46 9.71 -13.18
C SER A 323 -7.06 10.21 -13.24
N LEU A 324 -6.21 9.64 -12.42
CA LEU A 324 -4.82 10.01 -12.31
C LEU A 324 -3.93 8.84 -12.74
N ASN A 325 -3.26 9.02 -13.86
CA ASN A 325 -2.24 8.10 -14.35
C ASN A 325 -0.93 8.38 -13.61
N TYR A 326 -0.44 7.40 -12.85
CA TYR A 326 0.83 7.50 -12.12
C TYR A 326 2.02 7.73 -13.06
N ASP A 327 2.03 7.09 -14.22
CA ASP A 327 3.15 7.17 -15.15
C ASP A 327 3.27 8.60 -15.72
N GLU A 328 2.14 9.24 -16.05
CA GLU A 328 2.08 10.66 -16.43
C GLU A 328 2.45 11.58 -15.25
N LEU A 329 1.95 11.26 -14.05
CA LEU A 329 2.25 12.06 -12.86
C LEU A 329 3.76 12.16 -12.60
N VAL A 330 4.50 11.05 -12.70
CA VAL A 330 5.95 11.06 -12.41
C VAL A 330 6.78 11.59 -13.57
N THR A 331 6.24 11.57 -14.79
CA THR A 331 6.89 12.11 -16.00
C THR A 331 6.66 13.63 -16.14
N HIS A 332 5.45 14.08 -15.81
CA HIS A 332 5.03 15.48 -15.94
C HIS A 332 4.43 16.03 -14.63
N PRO A 333 5.15 15.99 -13.49
CA PRO A 333 4.58 16.22 -12.17
C PRO A 333 3.88 17.58 -12.02
N SER A 334 4.48 18.64 -12.52
CA SER A 334 3.89 19.99 -12.43
C SER A 334 2.53 20.08 -13.13
N LYS A 335 2.40 19.50 -14.32
CA LYS A 335 1.16 19.51 -15.11
C LYS A 335 0.07 18.71 -14.42
N GLU A 336 0.39 17.47 -14.04
CA GLU A 336 -0.60 16.54 -13.47
C GLU A 336 -1.05 16.98 -12.08
N ILE A 337 -0.15 17.46 -11.24
CA ILE A 337 -0.49 17.94 -9.90
C ILE A 337 -1.31 19.24 -10.00
N LYS A 338 -0.95 20.19 -10.87
CA LYS A 338 -1.77 21.40 -11.09
C LYS A 338 -3.19 21.07 -11.54
N SER A 339 -3.34 20.08 -12.42
CA SER A 339 -4.64 19.60 -12.89
C SER A 339 -5.46 19.00 -11.75
N LEU A 340 -4.85 18.15 -10.91
CA LEU A 340 -5.50 17.56 -9.75
C LEU A 340 -5.95 18.62 -8.73
N ILE A 341 -5.07 19.56 -8.36
CA ILE A 341 -5.35 20.62 -7.39
C ILE A 341 -6.49 21.53 -7.88
N ARG A 342 -6.50 21.88 -9.18
CA ARG A 342 -7.59 22.64 -9.82
C ARG A 342 -8.92 21.86 -9.74
N TRP A 343 -8.90 20.55 -10.03
CA TRP A 343 -10.11 19.73 -9.96
C TRP A 343 -10.66 19.59 -8.53
N LEU A 344 -9.77 19.62 -7.52
CA LEU A 344 -10.17 19.67 -6.11
C LEU A 344 -10.75 21.03 -5.72
N GLY A 345 -10.60 22.08 -6.55
CA GLY A 345 -11.03 23.44 -6.25
C GLY A 345 -10.09 24.18 -5.28
N TRP A 346 -8.82 23.78 -5.23
CA TRP A 346 -7.84 24.35 -4.32
C TRP A 346 -6.89 25.33 -5.01
N ASN A 347 -6.38 26.29 -4.24
CA ASN A 347 -5.34 27.19 -4.71
C ASN A 347 -4.01 26.45 -4.86
N TRP A 348 -3.25 26.84 -5.88
CA TRP A 348 -1.92 26.28 -6.11
C TRP A 348 -0.94 26.70 -5.02
N ASN A 349 -0.07 25.75 -4.62
CA ASN A 349 1.08 25.97 -3.75
C ASN A 349 2.24 25.09 -4.28
N ASP A 350 3.43 25.69 -4.44
CA ASP A 350 4.59 24.97 -4.96
C ASP A 350 5.05 23.81 -4.08
N LEU A 351 4.69 23.81 -2.81
CA LEU A 351 4.93 22.68 -1.90
C LEU A 351 4.35 21.36 -2.42
N TYR A 352 3.26 21.38 -3.21
CA TYR A 352 2.70 20.18 -3.81
C TYR A 352 3.68 19.43 -4.73
N LEU A 353 4.72 20.10 -5.23
CA LEU A 353 5.79 19.46 -6.01
C LEU A 353 6.86 18.77 -5.15
N SER A 354 6.80 18.92 -3.84
CA SER A 354 7.78 18.39 -2.90
C SER A 354 7.14 17.46 -1.86
N PRO A 355 6.39 16.43 -2.27
CA PRO A 355 5.69 15.52 -1.34
C PRO A 355 6.62 14.73 -0.42
N HIS A 356 7.90 14.59 -0.76
CA HIS A 356 8.93 13.95 0.05
C HIS A 356 9.28 14.75 1.32
N LEU A 357 8.95 16.06 1.37
CA LEU A 357 9.11 16.91 2.55
C LEU A 357 7.93 16.77 3.53
N ASN A 358 6.90 16.03 3.17
CA ASN A 358 5.77 15.77 4.05
C ASN A 358 6.18 14.85 5.20
N ASN A 359 6.19 15.36 6.43
CA ASN A 359 6.62 14.63 7.65
C ASN A 359 5.58 13.64 8.18
N ARG A 360 4.48 13.40 7.47
CA ARG A 360 3.47 12.45 7.91
C ARG A 360 4.02 11.03 8.09
N LYS A 361 3.42 10.27 9.00
CA LYS A 361 3.70 8.84 9.16
C LYS A 361 3.18 8.06 7.95
N VAL A 362 3.99 7.16 7.42
CA VAL A 362 3.64 6.36 6.23
C VAL A 362 3.88 4.89 6.54
N SER A 363 2.83 4.18 6.91
CA SER A 363 2.87 2.75 7.25
C SER A 363 2.41 1.89 6.06
N THR A 364 3.01 2.09 4.87
CA THR A 364 2.68 1.31 3.66
C THR A 364 3.92 0.67 3.07
N ARG A 365 3.76 -0.29 2.16
CA ARG A 365 4.89 -0.90 1.41
C ARG A 365 5.64 0.10 0.52
N SER A 366 5.14 1.32 0.39
CA SER A 366 5.76 2.41 -0.38
C SER A 366 6.43 3.47 0.53
N ASN A 367 6.56 3.22 1.84
CA ASN A 367 7.06 4.20 2.81
C ASN A 367 8.46 4.75 2.46
N VAL A 368 9.37 3.91 1.99
CA VAL A 368 10.72 4.33 1.57
C VAL A 368 10.65 5.16 0.29
N GLN A 369 9.82 4.75 -0.67
CA GLN A 369 9.75 5.39 -2.00
C GLN A 369 9.23 6.83 -1.96
N VAL A 370 8.26 7.13 -1.09
CA VAL A 370 7.67 8.47 -0.99
C VAL A 370 8.55 9.49 -0.23
N ARG A 371 9.65 9.03 0.36
CA ARG A 371 10.66 9.88 1.03
C ARG A 371 11.71 10.44 0.07
N SER A 372 11.63 10.11 -1.21
CA SER A 372 12.50 10.66 -2.26
C SER A 372 11.71 11.60 -3.16
N PRO A 373 12.37 12.59 -3.80
CA PRO A 373 11.73 13.39 -4.83
C PRO A 373 11.04 12.55 -5.92
N ILE A 374 9.99 13.08 -6.51
CA ILE A 374 9.27 12.41 -7.61
C ILE A 374 10.27 12.03 -8.71
N ASN A 375 10.23 10.79 -9.14
CA ASN A 375 11.14 10.26 -10.17
C ASN A 375 10.47 9.15 -11.00
N THR A 376 11.07 8.82 -12.14
CA THR A 376 10.56 7.87 -13.14
C THR A 376 11.15 6.45 -13.01
N LYS A 377 11.94 6.15 -11.97
CA LYS A 377 12.67 4.88 -11.81
C LYS A 377 11.79 3.62 -11.81
N SER A 378 10.49 3.78 -11.54
CA SER A 378 9.54 2.68 -11.49
C SER A 378 8.80 2.43 -12.81
N LEU A 379 9.09 3.20 -13.88
CA LEU A 379 8.44 3.07 -15.17
C LEU A 379 9.13 2.02 -16.04
N GLY A 380 8.33 1.19 -16.70
CA GLY A 380 8.81 0.19 -17.66
C GLY A 380 9.63 -0.94 -17.05
N GLY A 381 9.70 -1.05 -15.73
CA GLY A 381 10.45 -2.10 -15.03
C GLY A 381 9.98 -3.52 -15.36
N TRP A 382 8.72 -3.66 -15.79
CA TRP A 382 8.14 -4.92 -16.24
C TRP A 382 8.90 -5.57 -17.40
N LYS A 383 9.55 -4.77 -18.26
CA LYS A 383 10.31 -5.25 -19.43
C LYS A 383 11.44 -6.20 -19.03
N ASN A 384 12.04 -5.98 -17.86
CA ASN A 384 13.09 -6.83 -17.31
C ASN A 384 12.58 -8.19 -16.80
N TYR A 385 11.25 -8.35 -16.67
CA TYR A 385 10.58 -9.56 -16.17
C TYR A 385 9.59 -10.12 -17.18
N LYS A 386 9.76 -9.82 -18.46
CA LYS A 386 8.80 -10.13 -19.54
C LYS A 386 8.43 -11.61 -19.55
N GLU A 387 9.41 -12.50 -19.45
CA GLU A 387 9.17 -13.96 -19.47
C GLU A 387 8.35 -14.41 -18.25
N MET A 388 8.71 -13.96 -17.05
CA MET A 388 7.92 -14.24 -15.83
C MET A 388 6.48 -13.72 -15.94
N LEU A 389 6.28 -12.54 -16.54
CA LEU A 389 4.98 -11.89 -16.66
C LEU A 389 4.12 -12.42 -17.81
N ARG A 390 4.60 -13.34 -18.64
CA ARG A 390 3.86 -13.87 -19.78
C ARG A 390 2.41 -14.30 -19.46
N PRO A 391 2.12 -15.03 -18.36
CA PRO A 391 0.74 -15.40 -18.01
C PRO A 391 -0.17 -14.19 -17.76
N ALA A 392 0.36 -13.14 -17.15
CA ALA A 392 -0.39 -11.90 -16.93
C ALA A 392 -0.58 -11.11 -18.24
N MET A 393 0.45 -11.07 -19.09
CA MET A 393 0.39 -10.41 -20.41
C MET A 393 -0.71 -10.99 -21.29
N GLU A 394 -0.86 -12.31 -21.32
CA GLU A 394 -1.90 -13.00 -22.09
C GLU A 394 -3.31 -12.58 -21.71
N ILE A 395 -3.56 -12.26 -20.45
CA ILE A 395 -4.84 -11.77 -19.96
C ILE A 395 -5.02 -10.28 -20.28
N ILE A 396 -4.05 -9.45 -19.93
CA ILE A 396 -4.12 -7.99 -20.09
C ILE A 396 -4.27 -7.60 -21.56
N THR A 397 -3.52 -8.24 -22.45
CA THR A 397 -3.49 -7.91 -23.89
C THR A 397 -4.71 -8.39 -24.68
N LYS A 398 -5.61 -9.18 -24.07
CA LYS A 398 -6.94 -9.46 -24.65
C LYS A 398 -7.78 -8.19 -24.76
N LYS A 399 -7.53 -7.18 -23.91
CA LYS A 399 -8.21 -5.87 -24.01
C LYS A 399 -7.55 -4.99 -25.05
N ASN A 400 -8.34 -4.43 -25.99
CA ASN A 400 -7.85 -3.59 -27.08
C ASN A 400 -6.94 -2.46 -26.62
N LYS A 401 -7.22 -1.84 -25.48
CA LYS A 401 -6.43 -0.76 -24.87
C LYS A 401 -4.98 -1.14 -24.58
N TYR A 402 -4.70 -2.43 -24.43
CA TYR A 402 -3.38 -2.93 -23.99
C TYR A 402 -2.72 -3.88 -25.00
N LYS A 403 -3.22 -3.93 -26.24
CA LYS A 403 -2.68 -4.82 -27.28
C LYS A 403 -1.19 -4.59 -27.54
N ASP A 404 -0.76 -3.33 -27.48
CA ASP A 404 0.62 -2.93 -27.77
C ASP A 404 1.63 -3.34 -26.68
N LEU A 405 1.16 -3.88 -25.54
CA LEU A 405 2.03 -4.40 -24.48
C LEU A 405 2.59 -5.81 -24.81
N LYS A 406 2.22 -6.37 -25.94
CA LYS A 406 2.76 -7.68 -26.40
C LYS A 406 4.22 -7.64 -26.87
N TYR A 407 4.73 -6.45 -27.24
CA TYR A 407 6.00 -6.28 -27.92
C TYR A 407 7.06 -5.58 -27.08
#